data_c8f9e55a2271e5406eccff8b77c265c9
#
_entry.id   c8f9e55a2271e5406eccff8b77c265c9
#
_cell.length_a   1.000
_cell.length_b   1.000
_cell.length_c   1.000
_cell.angle_alpha   90.00
_cell.angle_beta   90.00
_cell.angle_gamma   90.00
#
_symmetry.space_group_name_H-M   'P 1'
#
loop_
_entity.id
_entity.type
_entity.pdbx_description
1 polymer ?
#
loop_
_entity_poly.entity_id
_entity_poly.type
_entity_poly.pdbx_seq_one_letter_code
_entity_poly.pdbx_strand_id
1 'polypeptide(L)'
;MLYWIGMMLENSWGPMRLLTSHFFLGGLGFVACGYLTWRFLPRFAEKYCPRDRGRAHAVEANKAQGKPTGAGIVFIPMFIAVQLLVLPLSWEALGIIALTLVASVFGFLDDKSSDAWGEYIKGAIDLVIALAATVLIGGFDSVEIWLPFTKHQLMLSPLLYIPLGVVWIWTAINATNCTDGVDGLSGTLASMAFLTLGALLYFVLGHVEMSSYLLVPHYNDGATYGIMALSMAGTLAGYLWHNAHPSSLMMGDAGSRAMGFLLGVLVLKCGNPFLSLVVAGVLLVNGGTGLLKVALLRFFKIAIFRDIRFPLHDHVRKNKNWSTPQVLVRFSLVQMAMTLGLLVLLLKFR
;
A
#
# COMPACT_ATOMS: atom_id res chain seq x y z
N MET A 1 21.02 7.32 3.93
CA MET A 1 22.12 8.18 4.46
C MET A 1 22.60 7.70 5.81
N LEU A 2 21.75 7.59 6.84
CA LEU A 2 22.16 7.12 8.19
C LEU A 2 22.86 5.76 8.19
N TYR A 3 22.34 4.81 7.42
CA TYR A 3 22.95 3.49 7.26
C TYR A 3 24.41 3.58 6.77
N TRP A 4 24.69 4.37 5.74
CA TRP A 4 26.04 4.54 5.20
C TRP A 4 26.97 5.29 6.15
N ILE A 5 26.45 6.27 6.89
CA ILE A 5 27.21 6.92 7.98
C ILE A 5 27.56 5.90 9.05
N GLY A 6 26.61 5.04 9.44
CA GLY A 6 26.84 3.95 10.39
C GLY A 6 27.94 3.02 9.92
N MET A 7 27.94 2.58 8.67
CA MET A 7 28.98 1.72 8.08
C MET A 7 30.36 2.37 8.10
N MET A 8 30.47 3.66 7.80
CA MET A 8 31.74 4.39 7.84
C MET A 8 32.29 4.56 9.25
N LEU A 9 31.42 4.67 10.25
CA LEU A 9 31.78 4.92 11.64
C LEU A 9 31.85 3.65 12.51
N GLU A 10 31.46 2.51 11.98
CA GLU A 10 31.38 1.22 12.72
C GLU A 10 32.71 0.83 13.36
N ASN A 11 33.82 1.13 12.71
CA ASN A 11 35.18 0.86 13.22
C ASN A 11 35.64 1.82 14.32
N SER A 12 34.93 2.95 14.53
CA SER A 12 35.36 4.04 15.40
C SER A 12 34.58 4.14 16.70
N TRP A 13 33.29 3.76 16.70
CA TRP A 13 32.41 3.96 17.86
C TRP A 13 31.36 2.84 17.96
N GLY A 14 31.41 2.03 19.04
CA GLY A 14 30.48 0.93 19.30
C GLY A 14 28.98 1.26 19.19
N PRO A 15 28.49 2.43 19.70
CA PRO A 15 27.07 2.83 19.57
C PRO A 15 26.58 3.01 18.14
N MET A 16 27.47 3.20 17.17
CA MET A 16 27.11 3.41 15.75
C MET A 16 26.55 2.16 15.06
N ARG A 17 26.70 0.97 15.66
CA ARG A 17 26.04 -0.27 15.19
C ARG A 17 24.52 -0.15 15.13
N LEU A 18 23.89 0.74 15.91
CA LEU A 18 22.47 1.02 15.82
C LEU A 18 22.10 1.59 14.44
N LEU A 19 22.92 2.41 13.83
CA LEU A 19 22.67 3.02 12.52
C LEU A 19 22.78 2.03 11.36
N THR A 20 23.42 0.86 11.57
CA THR A 20 23.47 -0.24 10.60
C THR A 20 22.38 -1.28 10.84
N SER A 21 21.71 -1.22 11.99
CA SER A 21 20.61 -2.12 12.34
C SER A 21 19.33 -1.78 11.57
N HIS A 22 18.90 -2.66 10.68
CA HIS A 22 17.64 -2.52 9.95
C HIS A 22 16.43 -2.44 10.89
N PHE A 23 16.46 -3.12 12.03
CA PHE A 23 15.42 -3.05 13.04
C PHE A 23 15.29 -1.64 13.62
N PHE A 24 16.42 -1.06 14.03
CA PHE A 24 16.44 0.31 14.54
C PHE A 24 15.99 1.31 13.48
N LEU A 25 16.48 1.18 12.25
CA LEU A 25 16.10 2.05 11.15
C LEU A 25 14.61 1.92 10.78
N GLY A 26 14.04 0.71 10.85
CA GLY A 26 12.61 0.47 10.66
C GLY A 26 11.75 1.15 11.73
N GLY A 27 12.13 1.00 13.00
CA GLY A 27 11.47 1.68 14.11
C GLY A 27 11.59 3.21 14.02
N LEU A 28 12.79 3.71 13.71
CA LEU A 28 13.04 5.13 13.51
C LEU A 28 12.20 5.68 12.34
N GLY A 29 12.15 4.95 11.22
CA GLY A 29 11.35 5.31 10.06
C GLY A 29 9.86 5.38 10.40
N PHE A 30 9.33 4.39 11.13
CA PHE A 30 7.95 4.40 11.60
C PHE A 30 7.63 5.63 12.46
N VAL A 31 8.44 5.88 13.49
CA VAL A 31 8.22 6.99 14.43
C VAL A 31 8.40 8.35 13.74
N ALA A 32 9.46 8.52 12.95
CA ALA A 32 9.73 9.77 12.26
C ALA A 32 8.63 10.11 11.23
N CYS A 33 8.23 9.15 10.40
CA CYS A 33 7.13 9.33 9.45
C CYS A 33 5.81 9.65 10.16
N GLY A 34 5.49 8.89 11.22
CA GLY A 34 4.28 9.10 12.00
C GLY A 34 4.23 10.49 12.63
N TYR A 35 5.32 10.90 13.29
CA TYR A 35 5.41 12.21 13.92
C TYR A 35 5.34 13.35 12.90
N LEU A 36 6.10 13.28 11.80
CA LEU A 36 6.09 14.34 10.78
C LEU A 36 4.70 14.47 10.15
N THR A 37 4.07 13.36 9.81
CA THR A 37 2.72 13.36 9.24
C THR A 37 1.72 13.91 10.26
N TRP A 38 1.69 13.38 11.48
CA TRP A 38 0.81 13.89 12.53
C TRP A 38 0.96 15.39 12.76
N ARG A 39 2.21 15.88 12.86
CA ARG A 39 2.50 17.27 13.25
C ARG A 39 2.26 18.28 12.14
N PHE A 40 2.61 17.94 10.92
CA PHE A 40 2.68 18.91 9.81
C PHE A 40 1.56 18.76 8.78
N LEU A 41 0.99 17.56 8.63
CA LEU A 41 -0.03 17.29 7.62
C LEU A 41 -1.20 18.29 7.64
N PRO A 42 -1.85 18.64 8.78
CA PRO A 42 -3.00 19.54 8.76
C PRO A 42 -2.66 20.93 8.21
N ARG A 43 -1.49 21.46 8.59
CA ARG A 43 -1.06 22.79 8.16
C ARG A 43 -0.81 22.86 6.65
N PHE A 44 -0.14 21.84 6.11
CA PHE A 44 0.18 21.79 4.69
C PHE A 44 -1.05 21.43 3.86
N ALA A 45 -1.89 20.51 4.33
CA ALA A 45 -3.13 20.16 3.66
C ALA A 45 -4.07 21.38 3.55
N GLU A 46 -4.23 22.12 4.63
CA GLU A 46 -5.05 23.34 4.63
C GLU A 46 -4.56 24.39 3.61
N LYS A 47 -3.24 24.50 3.44
CA LYS A 47 -2.62 25.50 2.57
C LYS A 47 -2.56 25.10 1.10
N TYR A 48 -2.33 23.82 0.81
CA TYR A 48 -1.96 23.38 -0.55
C TYR A 48 -2.97 22.43 -1.19
N CYS A 49 -3.81 21.74 -0.40
CA CYS A 49 -4.77 20.77 -0.92
C CYS A 49 -6.07 21.45 -1.38
N PRO A 50 -6.67 20.95 -2.46
CA PRO A 50 -7.99 21.40 -2.89
C PRO A 50 -9.06 20.99 -1.85
N ARG A 51 -10.22 21.62 -1.95
CA ARG A 51 -11.39 21.28 -1.13
C ARG A 51 -12.25 20.26 -1.85
N ASP A 52 -12.70 19.23 -1.14
CA ASP A 52 -13.63 18.26 -1.68
C ASP A 52 -14.95 18.94 -2.09
N ARG A 53 -15.42 18.60 -3.29
CA ARG A 53 -16.62 19.20 -3.89
C ARG A 53 -17.89 18.40 -3.65
N GLY A 54 -17.75 17.20 -3.04
CA GLY A 54 -18.80 16.21 -2.93
C GLY A 54 -18.97 15.42 -4.22
N ARG A 55 -18.84 14.10 -4.16
CA ARG A 55 -19.08 13.20 -5.31
C ARG A 55 -20.55 12.84 -5.37
N ALA A 56 -21.25 13.18 -6.46
CA ALA A 56 -22.71 12.99 -6.61
C ALA A 56 -23.23 11.56 -6.34
N HIS A 57 -22.35 10.56 -6.44
CA HIS A 57 -22.73 9.14 -6.30
C HIS A 57 -22.25 8.48 -5.00
N ALA A 58 -21.44 9.17 -4.16
CA ALA A 58 -20.95 8.60 -2.91
C ALA A 58 -22.01 8.68 -1.80
N VAL A 59 -22.06 7.66 -0.96
CA VAL A 59 -22.95 7.65 0.21
C VAL A 59 -22.49 8.73 1.20
N GLU A 60 -23.39 9.63 1.58
CA GLU A 60 -23.08 10.77 2.49
C GLU A 60 -22.00 11.75 1.97
N ALA A 61 -21.92 11.95 0.65
CA ALA A 61 -20.97 12.88 0.03
C ALA A 61 -20.93 14.28 0.67
N ASN A 62 -22.07 14.76 1.16
CA ASN A 62 -22.19 16.07 1.81
C ASN A 62 -21.31 16.20 3.06
N LYS A 63 -20.99 15.10 3.76
CA LYS A 63 -20.11 15.13 4.95
C LYS A 63 -18.65 15.35 4.63
N ALA A 64 -18.24 15.07 3.41
CA ALA A 64 -16.86 15.27 2.91
C ALA A 64 -16.65 16.68 2.35
N GLN A 65 -17.72 17.31 1.86
CA GLN A 65 -17.68 18.60 1.17
C GLN A 65 -16.97 19.68 2.01
N GLY A 66 -16.03 20.40 1.38
CA GLY A 66 -15.27 21.47 1.99
C GLY A 66 -14.03 21.05 2.77
N LYS A 67 -13.83 19.74 3.02
CA LYS A 67 -12.59 19.24 3.66
C LYS A 67 -11.42 19.26 2.69
N PRO A 68 -10.17 19.47 3.15
CA PRO A 68 -8.99 19.28 2.33
C PRO A 68 -8.93 17.84 1.81
N THR A 69 -8.78 17.66 0.49
CA THR A 69 -8.57 16.36 -0.17
C THR A 69 -7.24 16.35 -0.91
N GLY A 70 -6.70 15.17 -1.25
CA GLY A 70 -5.38 15.06 -1.87
C GLY A 70 -4.24 15.21 -0.88
N ALA A 71 -4.46 14.97 0.42
CA ALA A 71 -3.43 15.08 1.45
C ALA A 71 -2.23 14.13 1.23
N GLY A 72 -2.36 13.15 0.33
CA GLY A 72 -1.26 12.31 -0.13
C GLY A 72 -0.06 13.09 -0.65
N ILE A 73 -0.29 14.21 -1.36
CA ILE A 73 0.78 15.06 -1.88
C ILE A 73 1.65 15.70 -0.77
N VAL A 74 1.17 15.69 0.46
CA VAL A 74 1.92 16.18 1.62
C VAL A 74 2.65 15.05 2.33
N PHE A 75 1.96 13.95 2.66
CA PHE A 75 2.58 12.91 3.47
C PHE A 75 3.50 11.98 2.66
N ILE A 76 3.30 11.79 1.36
CA ILE A 76 4.21 10.99 0.52
C ILE A 76 5.60 11.65 0.42
N PRO A 77 5.78 12.94 0.16
CA PRO A 77 7.10 13.57 0.24
C PRO A 77 7.74 13.49 1.63
N MET A 78 6.96 13.55 2.72
CA MET A 78 7.49 13.35 4.09
C MET A 78 8.02 11.93 4.27
N PHE A 79 7.26 10.92 3.83
CA PHE A 79 7.70 9.54 3.78
C PHE A 79 9.01 9.42 2.98
N ILE A 80 9.07 9.97 1.78
CA ILE A 80 10.26 9.92 0.91
C ILE A 80 11.47 10.56 1.59
N ALA A 81 11.32 11.73 2.20
CA ALA A 81 12.40 12.38 2.91
C ALA A 81 12.99 11.49 4.01
N VAL A 82 12.14 10.81 4.77
CA VAL A 82 12.58 9.85 5.79
C VAL A 82 13.25 8.63 5.14
N GLN A 83 12.71 8.09 4.02
CA GLN A 83 13.33 6.96 3.33
C GLN A 83 14.76 7.30 2.87
N LEU A 84 14.99 8.46 2.28
CA LEU A 84 16.32 8.91 1.86
C LEU A 84 17.31 9.00 3.04
N LEU A 85 16.81 9.21 4.26
CA LEU A 85 17.63 9.23 5.47
C LEU A 85 17.93 7.84 6.02
N VAL A 86 16.90 6.97 6.14
CA VAL A 86 17.02 5.70 6.88
C VAL A 86 17.35 4.50 6.00
N LEU A 87 16.94 4.51 4.72
CA LEU A 87 17.05 3.33 3.87
C LEU A 87 18.50 3.07 3.40
N PRO A 88 18.96 1.82 3.36
CA PRO A 88 20.11 1.41 2.53
C PRO A 88 19.70 1.55 1.06
N LEU A 89 20.05 2.68 0.44
CA LEU A 89 19.59 3.02 -0.91
C LEU A 89 20.25 2.12 -1.96
N SER A 90 19.41 1.46 -2.76
CA SER A 90 19.75 0.81 -4.03
C SER A 90 19.06 1.53 -5.18
N TRP A 91 19.49 1.28 -6.41
CA TRP A 91 18.81 1.85 -7.60
C TRP A 91 17.35 1.41 -7.70
N GLU A 92 17.07 0.15 -7.33
CA GLU A 92 15.71 -0.37 -7.28
C GLU A 92 14.87 0.35 -6.23
N ALA A 93 15.37 0.51 -5.00
CA ALA A 93 14.67 1.22 -3.94
C ALA A 93 14.41 2.69 -4.31
N LEU A 94 15.39 3.37 -4.93
CA LEU A 94 15.22 4.74 -5.43
C LEU A 94 14.16 4.81 -6.53
N GLY A 95 14.12 3.85 -7.45
CA GLY A 95 13.11 3.77 -8.49
C GLY A 95 11.71 3.57 -7.91
N ILE A 96 11.55 2.69 -6.92
CA ILE A 96 10.26 2.48 -6.23
C ILE A 96 9.80 3.75 -5.52
N ILE A 97 10.70 4.43 -4.82
CA ILE A 97 10.42 5.72 -4.15
C ILE A 97 9.98 6.77 -5.19
N ALA A 98 10.68 6.86 -6.31
CA ALA A 98 10.36 7.79 -7.39
C ALA A 98 8.98 7.50 -8.01
N LEU A 99 8.68 6.23 -8.29
CA LEU A 99 7.38 5.82 -8.83
C LEU A 99 6.24 6.02 -7.81
N THR A 100 6.51 5.88 -6.50
CA THR A 100 5.54 6.22 -5.44
C THR A 100 5.21 7.72 -5.48
N LEU A 101 6.21 8.58 -5.67
CA LEU A 101 6.00 10.02 -5.85
C LEU A 101 5.20 10.31 -7.12
N VAL A 102 5.55 9.67 -8.23
CA VAL A 102 4.86 9.84 -9.52
C VAL A 102 3.37 9.48 -9.38
N ALA A 103 3.06 8.35 -8.74
CA ALA A 103 1.67 7.95 -8.47
C ALA A 103 0.93 9.00 -7.62
N SER A 104 1.60 9.55 -6.59
CA SER A 104 1.02 10.60 -5.75
C SER A 104 0.78 11.90 -6.53
N VAL A 105 1.72 12.32 -7.36
CA VAL A 105 1.61 13.55 -8.17
C VAL A 105 0.46 13.44 -9.17
N PHE A 106 0.36 12.35 -9.91
CA PHE A 106 -0.75 12.16 -10.86
C PHE A 106 -2.10 12.08 -10.14
N GLY A 107 -2.18 11.41 -8.99
CA GLY A 107 -3.38 11.41 -8.17
C GLY A 107 -3.75 12.82 -7.70
N PHE A 108 -2.77 13.63 -7.30
CA PHE A 108 -3.01 15.02 -6.89
C PHE A 108 -3.46 15.93 -8.03
N LEU A 109 -2.93 15.74 -9.22
CA LEU A 109 -3.36 16.49 -10.41
C LEU A 109 -4.84 16.19 -10.74
N ASP A 110 -5.28 14.96 -10.55
CA ASP A 110 -6.69 14.60 -10.66
C ASP A 110 -7.55 15.23 -9.54
N ASP A 111 -7.11 15.12 -8.27
CA ASP A 111 -7.79 15.73 -7.13
C ASP A 111 -7.96 17.25 -7.29
N LYS A 112 -6.99 17.91 -7.93
CA LYS A 112 -6.99 19.35 -8.16
C LYS A 112 -7.79 19.76 -9.41
N SER A 113 -7.98 18.89 -10.36
CA SER A 113 -8.66 19.18 -11.63
C SER A 113 -10.10 19.64 -11.39
N SER A 114 -10.56 20.63 -12.17
CA SER A 114 -11.95 21.08 -12.16
C SER A 114 -12.90 19.96 -12.59
N ASP A 115 -12.53 19.24 -13.62
CA ASP A 115 -13.21 18.06 -14.11
C ASP A 115 -12.36 16.83 -13.80
N ALA A 116 -12.95 15.86 -13.11
CA ALA A 116 -12.26 14.62 -12.80
C ALA A 116 -11.79 13.94 -14.09
N TRP A 117 -10.56 13.43 -14.07
CA TRP A 117 -10.04 12.70 -15.23
C TRP A 117 -10.86 11.45 -15.52
N GLY A 118 -11.03 11.14 -16.80
CA GLY A 118 -11.73 9.94 -17.22
C GLY A 118 -11.03 8.67 -16.72
N GLU A 119 -11.83 7.63 -16.42
CA GLU A 119 -11.34 6.33 -15.92
C GLU A 119 -10.23 5.72 -16.80
N TYR A 120 -10.30 5.92 -18.12
CA TYR A 120 -9.31 5.39 -19.07
C TYR A 120 -7.95 6.09 -18.94
N ILE A 121 -7.95 7.41 -18.73
CA ILE A 121 -6.69 8.17 -18.55
C ILE A 121 -6.03 7.74 -17.25
N LYS A 122 -6.79 7.66 -16.17
CA LYS A 122 -6.32 7.20 -14.87
C LYS A 122 -5.76 5.78 -14.96
N GLY A 123 -6.53 4.87 -15.57
CA GLY A 123 -6.12 3.48 -15.75
C GLY A 123 -4.87 3.31 -16.61
N ALA A 124 -4.70 4.14 -17.65
CA ALA A 124 -3.51 4.12 -18.50
C ALA A 124 -2.25 4.60 -17.75
N ILE A 125 -2.36 5.67 -16.95
CA ILE A 125 -1.26 6.17 -16.13
C ILE A 125 -0.84 5.10 -15.12
N ASP A 126 -1.81 4.49 -14.42
CA ASP A 126 -1.53 3.41 -13.47
C ASP A 126 -0.87 2.20 -14.14
N LEU A 127 -1.27 1.88 -15.39
CA LEU A 127 -0.68 0.79 -16.16
C LEU A 127 0.80 1.06 -16.46
N VAL A 128 1.13 2.29 -16.87
CA VAL A 128 2.53 2.69 -17.14
C VAL A 128 3.37 2.64 -15.88
N ILE A 129 2.85 3.14 -14.76
CA ILE A 129 3.54 3.10 -13.46
C ILE A 129 3.74 1.64 -13.02
N ALA A 130 2.72 0.79 -13.16
CA ALA A 130 2.79 -0.62 -12.83
C ALA A 130 3.80 -1.38 -13.72
N LEU A 131 3.85 -1.08 -15.01
CA LEU A 131 4.81 -1.65 -15.94
C LEU A 131 6.25 -1.26 -15.56
N ALA A 132 6.48 0.02 -15.32
CA ALA A 132 7.79 0.52 -14.91
C ALA A 132 8.29 -0.16 -13.63
N ALA A 133 7.42 -0.31 -12.62
CA ALA A 133 7.75 -0.97 -11.37
C ALA A 133 8.01 -2.48 -11.55
N THR A 134 7.18 -3.17 -12.33
CA THR A 134 7.34 -4.62 -12.55
C THR A 134 8.64 -4.92 -13.28
N VAL A 135 8.99 -4.13 -14.29
CA VAL A 135 10.27 -4.24 -15.00
C VAL A 135 11.45 -3.88 -14.09
N LEU A 136 11.31 -2.88 -13.24
CA LEU A 136 12.34 -2.48 -12.28
C LEU A 136 12.66 -3.62 -11.27
N ILE A 137 11.62 -4.34 -10.82
CA ILE A 137 11.75 -5.40 -9.80
C ILE A 137 12.24 -6.72 -10.42
N GLY A 138 11.65 -7.13 -11.51
CA GLY A 138 11.91 -8.44 -12.12
C GLY A 138 12.97 -8.43 -13.22
N GLY A 139 13.31 -7.27 -13.76
CA GLY A 139 14.18 -7.18 -14.93
C GLY A 139 13.59 -7.93 -16.14
N PHE A 140 14.50 -8.49 -16.92
CA PHE A 140 14.17 -9.36 -18.05
C PHE A 140 14.63 -10.81 -17.83
N ASP A 141 14.92 -11.18 -16.59
CA ASP A 141 15.27 -12.53 -16.18
C ASP A 141 14.06 -13.29 -15.65
N SER A 142 14.21 -14.61 -15.50
CA SER A 142 13.17 -15.42 -14.86
C SER A 142 13.12 -15.13 -13.37
N VAL A 143 11.93 -14.86 -12.87
CA VAL A 143 11.68 -14.54 -11.46
C VAL A 143 11.14 -15.75 -10.73
N GLU A 144 11.70 -16.00 -9.58
CA GLU A 144 11.30 -17.07 -8.70
C GLU A 144 10.10 -16.66 -7.83
N ILE A 145 9.02 -17.42 -7.89
CA ILE A 145 7.86 -17.28 -7.00
C ILE A 145 7.71 -18.54 -6.18
N TRP A 146 7.36 -18.38 -4.92
CA TRP A 146 6.97 -19.48 -4.06
C TRP A 146 5.47 -19.48 -3.83
N LEU A 147 4.90 -20.67 -3.77
CA LEU A 147 3.46 -20.87 -3.59
C LEU A 147 3.21 -21.58 -2.27
N PRO A 148 2.07 -21.32 -1.60
CA PRO A 148 1.67 -22.09 -0.44
C PRO A 148 1.46 -23.56 -0.82
N PHE A 149 1.68 -24.47 0.12
CA PHE A 149 1.47 -25.92 -0.02
C PHE A 149 2.41 -26.62 -1.02
N THR A 150 3.39 -25.94 -1.59
CA THR A 150 4.39 -26.54 -2.47
C THR A 150 5.80 -26.33 -1.94
N LYS A 151 6.66 -27.33 -2.06
CA LYS A 151 8.08 -27.20 -1.74
C LYS A 151 8.90 -26.68 -2.92
N HIS A 152 8.33 -26.72 -4.12
CA HIS A 152 9.00 -26.27 -5.34
C HIS A 152 8.68 -24.81 -5.60
N GLN A 153 9.71 -24.09 -5.94
CA GLN A 153 9.61 -22.72 -6.43
C GLN A 153 9.23 -22.74 -7.91
N LEU A 154 8.41 -21.82 -8.33
CA LEU A 154 7.99 -21.68 -9.71
C LEU A 154 8.81 -20.57 -10.38
N MET A 155 9.57 -20.95 -11.42
CA MET A 155 10.29 -19.98 -12.23
C MET A 155 9.36 -19.40 -13.30
N LEU A 156 9.02 -18.14 -13.18
CA LEU A 156 8.25 -17.41 -14.20
C LEU A 156 9.18 -16.72 -15.19
N SER A 157 8.97 -17.01 -16.47
CA SER A 157 9.64 -16.24 -17.51
C SER A 157 9.17 -14.77 -17.50
N PRO A 158 9.99 -13.81 -17.97
CA PRO A 158 9.60 -12.41 -18.05
C PRO A 158 8.29 -12.17 -18.82
N LEU A 159 8.05 -13.01 -19.84
CA LEU A 159 6.83 -12.96 -20.66
C LEU A 159 5.55 -13.21 -19.84
N LEU A 160 5.62 -13.98 -18.75
CA LEU A 160 4.50 -14.22 -17.83
C LEU A 160 4.57 -13.31 -16.60
N TYR A 161 5.76 -13.11 -16.04
CA TYR A 161 5.94 -12.32 -14.83
C TYR A 161 5.51 -10.86 -15.02
N ILE A 162 5.96 -10.22 -16.13
CA ILE A 162 5.67 -8.81 -16.36
C ILE A 162 4.17 -8.56 -16.49
N PRO A 163 3.39 -9.24 -17.36
CA PRO A 163 1.96 -9.02 -17.43
C PRO A 163 1.22 -9.27 -16.11
N LEU A 164 1.58 -10.34 -15.39
CA LEU A 164 0.95 -10.67 -14.10
C LEU A 164 1.26 -9.62 -13.03
N GLY A 165 2.51 -9.18 -12.94
CA GLY A 165 2.92 -8.12 -12.01
C GLY A 165 2.26 -6.78 -12.31
N VAL A 166 2.15 -6.42 -13.60
CA VAL A 166 1.44 -5.21 -14.04
C VAL A 166 -0.03 -5.27 -13.63
N VAL A 167 -0.72 -6.36 -13.92
CA VAL A 167 -2.13 -6.54 -13.53
C VAL A 167 -2.28 -6.49 -12.00
N TRP A 168 -1.35 -7.08 -11.28
CA TRP A 168 -1.36 -7.08 -9.83
C TRP A 168 -1.19 -5.66 -9.26
N ILE A 169 -0.13 -4.92 -9.64
CA ILE A 169 0.11 -3.56 -9.14
C ILE A 169 -1.04 -2.63 -9.54
N TRP A 170 -1.49 -2.71 -10.79
CA TRP A 170 -2.65 -1.95 -11.28
C TRP A 170 -3.91 -2.20 -10.44
N THR A 171 -4.17 -3.48 -10.13
CA THR A 171 -5.31 -3.86 -9.28
C THR A 171 -5.15 -3.31 -7.86
N ALA A 172 -3.95 -3.39 -7.28
CA ALA A 172 -3.67 -2.86 -5.95
C ALA A 172 -3.90 -1.34 -5.88
N ILE A 173 -3.41 -0.58 -6.87
CA ILE A 173 -3.64 0.87 -6.98
C ILE A 173 -5.15 1.17 -6.97
N ASN A 174 -5.88 0.54 -7.89
CA ASN A 174 -7.28 0.87 -8.09
C ASN A 174 -8.19 0.32 -6.99
N ALA A 175 -7.90 -0.85 -6.41
CA ALA A 175 -8.64 -1.38 -5.27
C ALA A 175 -8.48 -0.50 -4.02
N THR A 176 -7.27 0.00 -3.79
CA THR A 176 -6.97 0.91 -2.68
C THR A 176 -7.69 2.26 -2.89
N ASN A 177 -7.65 2.81 -4.10
CA ASN A 177 -8.35 4.03 -4.46
C ASN A 177 -9.88 3.87 -4.29
N CYS A 178 -10.47 2.78 -4.78
CA CYS A 178 -11.89 2.51 -4.58
C CYS A 178 -12.27 2.31 -3.11
N THR A 179 -11.33 1.91 -2.24
CA THR A 179 -11.59 1.73 -0.81
C THR A 179 -11.59 3.05 -0.04
N ASP A 180 -11.03 4.12 -0.59
CA ASP A 180 -10.93 5.44 0.04
C ASP A 180 -12.24 6.25 -0.08
N GLY A 181 -13.31 5.70 0.51
CA GLY A 181 -14.65 6.33 0.52
C GLY A 181 -15.28 6.44 1.92
N VAL A 182 -14.56 6.00 2.95
CA VAL A 182 -15.05 6.02 4.35
C VAL A 182 -13.91 6.46 5.27
N ASP A 183 -14.22 7.42 6.17
CA ASP A 183 -13.25 7.94 7.15
C ASP A 183 -12.52 6.81 7.88
N GLY A 184 -11.19 6.83 7.83
CA GLY A 184 -10.30 5.88 8.47
C GLY A 184 -10.15 4.53 7.76
N LEU A 185 -11.03 4.12 6.85
CA LEU A 185 -11.09 2.74 6.35
C LEU A 185 -9.84 2.35 5.54
N SER A 186 -9.57 3.06 4.45
CA SER A 186 -8.45 2.75 3.54
C SER A 186 -7.10 2.86 4.26
N GLY A 187 -6.92 3.92 5.06
CA GLY A 187 -5.71 4.11 5.86
C GLY A 187 -5.48 3.01 6.88
N THR A 188 -6.53 2.55 7.59
CA THR A 188 -6.42 1.47 8.59
C THR A 188 -6.09 0.14 7.94
N LEU A 189 -6.82 -0.25 6.89
CA LEU A 189 -6.58 -1.52 6.18
C LEU A 189 -5.17 -1.56 5.57
N ALA A 190 -4.73 -0.46 4.95
CA ALA A 190 -3.39 -0.38 4.41
C ALA A 190 -2.30 -0.33 5.50
N SER A 191 -2.54 0.35 6.62
CA SER A 191 -1.59 0.34 7.76
C SER A 191 -1.40 -1.08 8.30
N MET A 192 -2.49 -1.86 8.45
CA MET A 192 -2.42 -3.28 8.83
C MET A 192 -1.62 -4.10 7.80
N ALA A 193 -1.84 -3.86 6.51
CA ALA A 193 -1.11 -4.53 5.44
C ALA A 193 0.39 -4.19 5.48
N PHE A 194 0.76 -2.92 5.61
CA PHE A 194 2.16 -2.50 5.70
C PHE A 194 2.86 -2.99 6.96
N LEU A 195 2.19 -3.02 8.12
CA LEU A 195 2.74 -3.62 9.34
C LEU A 195 3.01 -5.11 9.16
N THR A 196 2.08 -5.84 8.55
CA THR A 196 2.24 -7.26 8.27
C THR A 196 3.35 -7.53 7.25
N LEU A 197 3.39 -6.76 6.15
CA LEU A 197 4.47 -6.86 5.16
C LEU A 197 5.82 -6.49 5.76
N GLY A 198 5.89 -5.44 6.57
CA GLY A 198 7.10 -5.05 7.26
C GLY A 198 7.62 -6.16 8.17
N ALA A 199 6.74 -6.80 8.93
CA ALA A 199 7.09 -7.94 9.77
C ALA A 199 7.55 -9.16 8.94
N LEU A 200 6.84 -9.50 7.86
CA LEU A 200 7.21 -10.62 6.98
C LEU A 200 8.54 -10.37 6.27
N LEU A 201 8.71 -9.21 5.67
CA LEU A 201 9.92 -8.85 4.94
C LEU A 201 11.13 -8.77 5.86
N TYR A 202 10.96 -8.25 7.08
CA TYR A 202 12.05 -8.14 8.02
C TYR A 202 12.35 -9.46 8.77
N PHE A 203 11.35 -10.01 9.48
CA PHE A 203 11.58 -11.13 10.41
C PHE A 203 11.59 -12.49 9.72
N VAL A 204 10.95 -12.64 8.56
CA VAL A 204 10.81 -13.94 7.90
C VAL A 204 11.68 -14.01 6.64
N LEU A 205 11.37 -13.20 5.64
CA LEU A 205 12.03 -13.29 4.33
C LEU A 205 13.43 -12.65 4.31
N GLY A 206 13.67 -11.65 5.16
CA GLY A 206 14.96 -10.98 5.32
C GLY A 206 15.87 -11.62 6.39
N HIS A 207 15.45 -12.71 7.04
CA HIS A 207 16.22 -13.35 8.11
C HIS A 207 16.54 -14.80 7.75
N VAL A 208 17.83 -15.13 7.62
CA VAL A 208 18.31 -16.44 7.15
C VAL A 208 17.76 -17.62 7.96
N GLU A 209 17.84 -17.52 9.31
CA GLU A 209 17.41 -18.61 10.18
C GLU A 209 15.90 -18.83 10.12
N MET A 210 15.10 -17.73 10.13
CA MET A 210 13.66 -17.82 10.11
C MET A 210 13.13 -18.31 8.75
N SER A 211 13.71 -17.83 7.66
CA SER A 211 13.34 -18.30 6.33
C SER A 211 13.65 -19.79 6.17
N SER A 212 14.81 -20.24 6.64
CA SER A 212 15.20 -21.65 6.63
C SER A 212 14.29 -22.51 7.51
N TYR A 213 13.95 -22.04 8.72
CA TYR A 213 13.03 -22.74 9.64
C TYR A 213 11.63 -22.89 9.08
N LEU A 214 11.13 -21.84 8.41
CA LEU A 214 9.79 -21.83 7.81
C LEU A 214 9.76 -22.39 6.38
N LEU A 215 10.92 -22.79 5.84
CA LEU A 215 11.07 -23.32 4.47
C LEU A 215 10.59 -22.34 3.39
N VAL A 216 10.71 -21.04 3.63
CA VAL A 216 10.42 -19.97 2.67
C VAL A 216 11.72 -19.40 2.08
N PRO A 217 11.68 -18.74 0.90
CA PRO A 217 12.86 -18.11 0.33
C PRO A 217 13.45 -17.05 1.25
N HIS A 218 14.77 -16.90 1.21
CA HIS A 218 15.47 -15.79 1.85
C HIS A 218 15.78 -14.72 0.81
N TYR A 219 15.45 -13.47 1.11
CA TYR A 219 15.76 -12.30 0.28
C TYR A 219 16.71 -11.36 1.02
N ASN A 220 17.90 -11.15 0.45
CA ASN A 220 18.93 -10.30 1.06
C ASN A 220 18.48 -8.85 1.28
N ASP A 221 17.58 -8.35 0.45
CA ASP A 221 16.98 -7.01 0.51
C ASP A 221 15.67 -6.95 1.31
N GLY A 222 15.20 -8.10 1.81
CA GLY A 222 13.93 -8.19 2.55
C GLY A 222 13.84 -7.20 3.71
N ALA A 223 14.90 -7.10 4.52
CA ALA A 223 14.95 -6.15 5.63
C ALA A 223 14.86 -4.68 5.17
N THR A 224 15.44 -4.34 4.02
CA THR A 224 15.36 -2.99 3.41
C THR A 224 13.91 -2.63 3.06
N TYR A 225 13.20 -3.54 2.40
CA TYR A 225 11.77 -3.34 2.08
C TYR A 225 10.87 -3.41 3.31
N GLY A 226 11.30 -4.13 4.34
CA GLY A 226 10.68 -4.10 5.66
C GLY A 226 10.71 -2.70 6.29
N ILE A 227 11.84 -1.97 6.21
CA ILE A 227 11.94 -0.57 6.66
C ILE A 227 10.96 0.30 5.88
N MET A 228 10.87 0.13 4.56
CA MET A 228 9.96 0.89 3.70
C MET A 228 8.50 0.67 4.09
N ALA A 229 8.10 -0.58 4.32
CA ALA A 229 6.76 -0.93 4.78
C ALA A 229 6.43 -0.33 6.15
N LEU A 230 7.32 -0.47 7.14
CA LEU A 230 7.12 0.08 8.48
C LEU A 230 7.02 1.60 8.46
N SER A 231 7.85 2.27 7.67
CA SER A 231 7.80 3.73 7.53
C SER A 231 6.48 4.21 6.91
N MET A 232 5.94 3.48 5.92
CA MET A 232 4.62 3.79 5.36
C MET A 232 3.52 3.55 6.39
N ALA A 233 3.60 2.48 7.17
CA ALA A 233 2.66 2.26 8.27
C ALA A 233 2.69 3.41 9.30
N GLY A 234 3.88 3.91 9.64
CA GLY A 234 4.05 5.11 10.47
C GLY A 234 3.41 6.35 9.84
N THR A 235 3.65 6.59 8.55
CA THR A 235 3.02 7.68 7.79
C THR A 235 1.50 7.62 7.92
N LEU A 236 0.92 6.43 7.71
CA LEU A 236 -0.52 6.21 7.80
C LEU A 236 -1.04 6.35 9.23
N ALA A 237 -0.28 5.97 10.25
CA ALA A 237 -0.65 6.20 11.64
C ALA A 237 -0.79 7.71 11.94
N GLY A 238 0.15 8.53 11.47
CA GLY A 238 0.07 9.99 11.55
C GLY A 238 -1.10 10.58 10.75
N TYR A 239 -1.37 10.05 9.57
CA TYR A 239 -2.53 10.44 8.75
C TYR A 239 -3.86 10.08 9.42
N LEU A 240 -4.00 8.86 9.95
CA LEU A 240 -5.22 8.36 10.57
C LEU A 240 -5.64 9.18 11.79
N TRP A 241 -4.72 9.82 12.49
CA TRP A 241 -5.05 10.77 13.56
C TRP A 241 -5.99 11.87 13.10
N HIS A 242 -5.84 12.32 11.87
CA HIS A 242 -6.64 13.39 11.25
C HIS A 242 -7.80 12.86 10.41
N ASN A 243 -7.72 11.63 9.93
CA ASN A 243 -8.75 10.99 9.11
C ASN A 243 -9.69 10.10 9.92
N ALA A 244 -9.48 9.95 11.24
CA ALA A 244 -10.44 9.29 12.14
C ALA A 244 -11.80 10.01 12.08
N HIS A 245 -12.88 9.20 12.16
CA HIS A 245 -14.24 9.77 12.06
C HIS A 245 -14.62 10.63 13.27
N PRO A 246 -15.14 11.85 13.08
CA PRO A 246 -15.33 12.57 11.82
C PRO A 246 -14.01 13.15 11.29
N SER A 247 -13.63 12.81 10.08
CA SER A 247 -12.35 13.21 9.49
C SER A 247 -12.23 14.73 9.32
N SER A 248 -11.02 15.26 9.49
CA SER A 248 -10.71 16.65 9.21
C SER A 248 -10.12 16.88 7.82
N LEU A 249 -9.56 15.83 7.21
CA LEU A 249 -8.97 15.83 5.88
C LEU A 249 -9.02 14.44 5.24
N MET A 250 -8.81 14.37 3.92
CA MET A 250 -8.84 13.13 3.14
C MET A 250 -7.55 12.97 2.32
N MET A 251 -7.10 11.71 2.14
CA MET A 251 -5.87 11.46 1.37
C MET A 251 -6.03 11.70 -0.13
N GLY A 252 -7.25 11.53 -0.65
CA GLY A 252 -7.56 11.68 -2.07
C GLY A 252 -6.88 10.63 -2.96
N ASP A 253 -6.98 10.83 -4.27
CA ASP A 253 -6.31 10.01 -5.28
C ASP A 253 -4.78 10.10 -5.11
N ALA A 254 -4.27 11.25 -4.66
CA ALA A 254 -2.84 11.45 -4.35
C ALA A 254 -2.29 10.45 -3.33
N GLY A 255 -3.05 10.16 -2.28
CA GLY A 255 -2.61 9.24 -1.24
C GLY A 255 -2.94 7.79 -1.55
N SER A 256 -4.19 7.52 -1.94
CA SER A 256 -4.69 6.16 -2.14
C SER A 256 -3.98 5.42 -3.28
N ARG A 257 -3.63 6.11 -4.38
CA ARG A 257 -2.89 5.52 -5.51
C ARG A 257 -1.44 5.23 -5.14
N ALA A 258 -0.73 6.17 -4.51
CA ALA A 258 0.65 5.97 -4.07
C ALA A 258 0.76 4.84 -3.05
N MET A 259 -0.18 4.76 -2.12
CA MET A 259 -0.28 3.71 -1.12
C MET A 259 -0.56 2.34 -1.77
N GLY A 260 -1.53 2.27 -2.68
CA GLY A 260 -1.86 1.05 -3.42
C GLY A 260 -0.71 0.58 -4.32
N PHE A 261 0.00 1.49 -4.95
CA PHE A 261 1.22 1.21 -5.71
C PHE A 261 2.28 0.55 -4.82
N LEU A 262 2.64 1.19 -3.71
CA LEU A 262 3.66 0.67 -2.81
C LEU A 262 3.26 -0.69 -2.21
N LEU A 263 1.99 -0.87 -1.85
CA LEU A 263 1.44 -2.15 -1.40
C LEU A 263 1.64 -3.24 -2.46
N GLY A 264 1.27 -2.96 -3.71
CA GLY A 264 1.45 -3.88 -4.84
C GLY A 264 2.90 -4.29 -5.05
N VAL A 265 3.81 -3.33 -5.02
CA VAL A 265 5.27 -3.53 -5.13
C VAL A 265 5.80 -4.43 -4.01
N LEU A 266 5.47 -4.13 -2.76
CA LEU A 266 5.98 -4.88 -1.62
C LEU A 266 5.46 -6.33 -1.57
N VAL A 267 4.24 -6.59 -2.06
CA VAL A 267 3.74 -7.95 -2.24
C VAL A 267 4.54 -8.70 -3.30
N LEU A 268 4.88 -8.06 -4.43
CA LEU A 268 5.76 -8.68 -5.44
C LEU A 268 7.15 -8.99 -4.86
N LYS A 269 7.71 -8.09 -4.05
CA LYS A 269 8.99 -8.31 -3.35
C LYS A 269 8.96 -9.46 -2.36
N CYS A 270 7.81 -9.86 -1.86
CA CYS A 270 7.66 -11.07 -1.06
C CYS A 270 7.71 -12.36 -1.91
N GLY A 271 7.66 -12.29 -3.23
CA GLY A 271 7.72 -13.45 -4.14
C GLY A 271 6.54 -14.41 -4.00
N ASN A 272 5.44 -14.00 -3.37
CA ASN A 272 4.25 -14.83 -3.21
C ASN A 272 2.97 -14.01 -3.42
N PRO A 273 2.26 -14.21 -4.53
CA PRO A 273 1.04 -13.45 -4.83
C PRO A 273 -0.12 -13.72 -3.86
N PHE A 274 -0.16 -14.90 -3.22
CA PHE A 274 -1.21 -15.23 -2.23
C PHE A 274 -1.09 -14.42 -0.95
N LEU A 275 0.08 -13.85 -0.65
CA LEU A 275 0.23 -12.90 0.45
C LEU A 275 -0.69 -11.69 0.30
N SER A 276 -1.07 -11.33 -0.91
CA SER A 276 -2.03 -10.26 -1.15
C SER A 276 -3.37 -10.46 -0.43
N LEU A 277 -3.88 -11.69 -0.44
CA LEU A 277 -5.12 -12.05 0.27
C LEU A 277 -4.90 -12.00 1.79
N VAL A 278 -3.72 -12.41 2.26
CA VAL A 278 -3.38 -12.40 3.68
C VAL A 278 -3.30 -10.97 4.22
N VAL A 279 -2.56 -10.12 3.54
CA VAL A 279 -2.24 -8.76 4.06
C VAL A 279 -3.30 -7.72 3.70
N ALA A 280 -3.99 -7.87 2.58
CA ALA A 280 -4.91 -6.87 2.02
C ALA A 280 -6.22 -7.46 1.49
N GLY A 281 -6.64 -8.63 1.97
CA GLY A 281 -7.80 -9.34 1.44
C GLY A 281 -9.09 -8.52 1.49
N VAL A 282 -9.36 -7.85 2.59
CA VAL A 282 -10.55 -6.99 2.72
C VAL A 282 -10.47 -5.79 1.77
N LEU A 283 -9.29 -5.18 1.60
CA LEU A 283 -9.07 -4.07 0.68
C LEU A 283 -9.33 -4.51 -0.76
N LEU A 284 -8.81 -5.68 -1.15
CA LEU A 284 -9.02 -6.27 -2.48
C LEU A 284 -10.49 -6.63 -2.71
N VAL A 285 -11.14 -7.26 -1.75
CA VAL A 285 -12.56 -7.63 -1.86
C VAL A 285 -13.44 -6.37 -1.88
N ASN A 286 -13.15 -5.37 -1.06
CA ASN A 286 -13.94 -4.14 -1.00
C ASN A 286 -13.87 -3.33 -2.30
N GLY A 287 -12.67 -3.07 -2.82
CA GLY A 287 -12.45 -2.27 -4.03
C GLY A 287 -12.27 -3.09 -5.30
N GLY A 288 -11.46 -4.15 -5.25
CA GLY A 288 -11.06 -4.95 -6.43
C GLY A 288 -12.20 -5.76 -7.04
N THR A 289 -13.14 -6.29 -6.24
CA THR A 289 -14.30 -7.01 -6.81
C THR A 289 -15.22 -6.10 -7.63
N GLY A 290 -15.27 -4.81 -7.30
CA GLY A 290 -15.95 -3.82 -8.13
C GLY A 290 -15.31 -3.65 -9.50
N LEU A 291 -13.98 -3.62 -9.55
CA LEU A 291 -13.21 -3.56 -10.80
C LEU A 291 -13.46 -4.81 -11.65
N LEU A 292 -13.41 -6.00 -11.02
CA LEU A 292 -13.71 -7.26 -11.69
C LEU A 292 -15.13 -7.29 -12.27
N LYS A 293 -16.13 -6.84 -11.50
CA LYS A 293 -17.53 -6.73 -11.95
C LYS A 293 -17.64 -5.86 -13.20
N VAL A 294 -17.01 -4.69 -13.19
CA VAL A 294 -17.05 -3.75 -14.31
C VAL A 294 -16.30 -4.33 -15.52
N ALA A 295 -15.14 -4.93 -15.32
CA ALA A 295 -14.36 -5.55 -16.39
C ALA A 295 -15.12 -6.69 -17.06
N LEU A 296 -15.69 -7.63 -16.29
CA LEU A 296 -16.46 -8.75 -16.84
C LEU A 296 -17.71 -8.28 -17.60
N LEU A 297 -18.41 -7.29 -17.07
CA LEU A 297 -19.57 -6.73 -17.76
C LEU A 297 -19.20 -6.01 -19.06
N ARG A 298 -18.12 -5.21 -19.05
CA ARG A 298 -17.72 -4.36 -20.18
C ARG A 298 -17.09 -5.18 -21.32
N PHE A 299 -16.17 -6.09 -21.00
CA PHE A 299 -15.41 -6.83 -22.02
C PHE A 299 -16.06 -8.15 -22.42
N PHE A 300 -16.67 -8.86 -21.47
CA PHE A 300 -17.21 -10.21 -21.70
C PHE A 300 -18.74 -10.26 -21.67
N LYS A 301 -19.43 -9.14 -21.34
CA LYS A 301 -20.88 -9.08 -21.16
C LYS A 301 -21.41 -10.01 -20.05
N ILE A 302 -20.55 -10.43 -19.13
CA ILE A 302 -20.90 -11.29 -18.01
C ILE A 302 -21.27 -10.40 -16.81
N ALA A 303 -22.53 -10.48 -16.38
CA ALA A 303 -23.04 -9.74 -15.24
C ALA A 303 -22.98 -10.59 -13.97
N ILE A 304 -21.95 -10.33 -13.12
CA ILE A 304 -21.83 -10.91 -11.77
C ILE A 304 -22.30 -9.92 -10.70
N PHE A 305 -22.68 -10.41 -9.54
CA PHE A 305 -23.03 -9.60 -8.36
C PHE A 305 -24.04 -8.47 -8.66
N ARG A 306 -25.14 -8.79 -9.40
CA ARG A 306 -26.11 -7.78 -9.88
C ARG A 306 -26.68 -6.95 -8.74
N ASP A 307 -26.96 -7.56 -7.60
CA ASP A 307 -27.61 -6.92 -6.44
C ASP A 307 -26.61 -6.33 -5.42
N ILE A 308 -25.31 -6.48 -5.69
CA ILE A 308 -24.26 -5.97 -4.82
C ILE A 308 -23.69 -4.68 -5.40
N ARG A 309 -23.78 -3.59 -4.62
CA ARG A 309 -23.12 -2.33 -4.92
C ARG A 309 -21.64 -2.44 -4.53
N PHE A 310 -20.77 -1.91 -5.36
CA PHE A 310 -19.35 -1.76 -5.06
C PHE A 310 -18.98 -0.27 -5.07
N PRO A 311 -18.01 0.13 -4.23
CA PRO A 311 -17.28 -0.68 -3.22
C PRO A 311 -18.22 -1.27 -2.15
N LEU A 312 -17.81 -2.37 -1.51
CA LEU A 312 -18.66 -3.07 -0.52
C LEU A 312 -19.03 -2.20 0.68
N HIS A 313 -18.15 -1.30 1.11
CA HIS A 313 -18.48 -0.37 2.20
C HIS A 313 -19.71 0.49 1.90
N ASP A 314 -19.92 0.87 0.64
CA ASP A 314 -21.13 1.58 0.22
C ASP A 314 -22.37 0.67 0.26
N HIS A 315 -22.22 -0.60 -0.12
CA HIS A 315 -23.32 -1.56 -0.05
C HIS A 315 -23.82 -1.77 1.37
N VAL A 316 -22.91 -1.99 2.33
CA VAL A 316 -23.32 -2.22 3.73
C VAL A 316 -23.86 -0.95 4.40
N ARG A 317 -23.36 0.23 4.01
CA ARG A 317 -23.92 1.50 4.50
C ARG A 317 -25.33 1.73 3.99
N LYS A 318 -25.56 1.53 2.69
CA LYS A 318 -26.86 1.77 2.06
C LYS A 318 -27.91 0.69 2.40
N ASN A 319 -27.51 -0.60 2.36
CA ASN A 319 -28.45 -1.72 2.44
C ASN A 319 -28.57 -2.32 3.86
N LYS A 320 -27.56 -2.10 4.71
CA LYS A 320 -27.52 -2.61 6.09
C LYS A 320 -27.52 -1.50 7.13
N ASN A 321 -27.55 -0.23 6.69
CA ASN A 321 -27.54 0.96 7.56
C ASN A 321 -26.36 0.99 8.53
N TRP A 322 -25.19 0.46 8.11
CA TRP A 322 -24.00 0.52 8.96
C TRP A 322 -23.45 1.94 9.01
N SER A 323 -23.14 2.41 10.21
CA SER A 323 -22.45 3.69 10.41
C SER A 323 -20.97 3.60 9.97
N THR A 324 -20.35 4.76 9.71
CA THR A 324 -18.92 4.85 9.37
C THR A 324 -18.02 4.11 10.36
N PRO A 325 -18.13 4.29 11.70
CA PRO A 325 -17.35 3.52 12.66
C PRO A 325 -17.62 2.00 12.62
N GLN A 326 -18.87 1.59 12.36
CA GLN A 326 -19.19 0.16 12.23
C GLN A 326 -18.51 -0.47 11.00
N VAL A 327 -18.47 0.24 9.88
CA VAL A 327 -17.76 -0.22 8.68
C VAL A 327 -16.27 -0.37 9.00
N LEU A 328 -15.66 0.67 9.56
CA LEU A 328 -14.25 0.67 9.91
C LEU A 328 -13.90 -0.52 10.83
N VAL A 329 -14.58 -0.65 11.95
CA VAL A 329 -14.28 -1.69 12.96
C VAL A 329 -14.51 -3.09 12.39
N ARG A 330 -15.65 -3.34 11.75
CA ARG A 330 -16.00 -4.67 11.22
C ARG A 330 -15.06 -5.12 10.09
N PHE A 331 -14.73 -4.21 9.16
CA PHE A 331 -13.80 -4.53 8.08
C PHE A 331 -12.38 -4.77 8.62
N SER A 332 -11.96 -4.00 9.62
CA SER A 332 -10.65 -4.22 10.28
C SER A 332 -10.61 -5.55 11.04
N LEU A 333 -11.67 -5.93 11.74
CA LEU A 333 -11.77 -7.23 12.41
C LEU A 333 -11.69 -8.40 11.40
N VAL A 334 -12.39 -8.29 10.27
CA VAL A 334 -12.32 -9.31 9.21
C VAL A 334 -10.91 -9.39 8.64
N GLN A 335 -10.26 -8.24 8.35
CA GLN A 335 -8.89 -8.22 7.86
C GLN A 335 -7.92 -8.85 8.87
N MET A 336 -8.05 -8.51 10.15
CA MET A 336 -7.21 -9.08 11.20
C MET A 336 -7.38 -10.59 11.30
N ALA A 337 -8.61 -11.09 11.28
CA ALA A 337 -8.89 -12.52 11.29
C ALA A 337 -8.33 -13.24 10.03
N MET A 338 -8.47 -12.64 8.86
CA MET A 338 -7.87 -13.15 7.62
C MET A 338 -6.35 -13.16 7.70
N THR A 339 -5.72 -12.07 8.15
CA THR A 339 -4.27 -11.98 8.28
C THR A 339 -3.73 -13.06 9.21
N LEU A 340 -4.25 -13.17 10.43
CA LEU A 340 -3.78 -14.15 11.42
C LEU A 340 -4.07 -15.58 10.98
N GLY A 341 -5.29 -15.86 10.52
CA GLY A 341 -5.71 -17.21 10.12
C GLY A 341 -4.96 -17.72 8.89
N LEU A 342 -4.90 -16.92 7.83
CA LEU A 342 -4.26 -17.30 6.56
C LEU A 342 -2.73 -17.29 6.66
N LEU A 343 -2.13 -16.40 7.48
CA LEU A 343 -0.68 -16.37 7.67
C LEU A 343 -0.17 -17.67 8.29
N VAL A 344 -0.87 -18.18 9.32
CA VAL A 344 -0.53 -19.47 9.94
C VAL A 344 -0.59 -20.60 8.92
N LEU A 345 -1.65 -20.64 8.10
CA LEU A 345 -1.79 -21.65 7.05
C LEU A 345 -0.68 -21.53 6.01
N LEU A 346 -0.35 -20.31 5.58
CA LEU A 346 0.64 -20.07 4.53
C LEU A 346 2.05 -20.44 4.98
N LEU A 347 2.43 -20.19 6.22
CA LEU A 347 3.78 -20.44 6.74
C LEU A 347 3.96 -21.87 7.28
N LYS A 348 2.92 -22.51 7.80
CA LYS A 348 3.04 -23.80 8.52
C LYS A 348 2.78 -25.03 7.65
N PHE A 349 2.10 -24.90 6.52
CA PHE A 349 1.74 -26.01 5.64
C PHE A 349 2.63 -26.13 4.39
N ARG A 350 3.88 -25.72 4.51
CA ARG A 350 4.84 -25.85 3.41
C ARG A 350 5.77 -27.05 3.52
#